data_c76980e9c94dbed19f1d17bae91dbe64
#
_entry.id   c76980e9c94dbed19f1d17bae91dbe64
#
_cell.length_a   1.000
_cell.length_b   1.000
_cell.length_c   1.000
_cell.angle_alpha   90.00
_cell.angle_beta   90.00
_cell.angle_gamma   90.00
#
_symmetry.space_group_name_H-M   'P 1'
#
loop_
_entity.id
_entity.type
_entity.pdbx_description
1 polymer ?
#
loop_
_entity_poly.entity_id
_entity_poly.type
_entity_poly.pdbx_seq_one_letter_code
_entity_poly.pdbx_strand_id
1 'polypeptide(L)'
;MGRSKSFGVIVLTILLLVTAAVNAAEKPFVEIDIYSVNDFHGHLRAEAADPGMAALAGAVSELMKQNPEGALLVGAGDMFSGTIDANEYQGQPVVIAMNKMGFAANAAGNHIFDYPLEIIKKQAAAAEFPLLGANILTAAGDKVAEPFRPYTMLQKQGLTIGIIGLTTLETRDKASQTNLQKVKILPPEEVAQSYIDELRNKGAQIIVLLTHIGSSQGEKTAVEGEIIPLLQKIQGVDAVITGHSHLCVSGEYNKIPIVQAGCYGEAVGRIHLLYSRADKRVVAAGARVYKLDQLPKVQDAAMEKLLAPIFKDIDARYNAVLALNDQLLTNDRNGESRVGDYFMDLLKSGFKADAALYNGGAVRADLPAGTVTMRDLIKIFPFDSTIYVGEVQGSDLRQVLEHGIGNPNISRLRFAGLQVTADTGEPEGQRISRILLADGSVLADEKYYKVVSNDFMFSGGDGFASLKNAQNLRACGKANTFFAFALRSFKTINYPAADDRLQIKN
;
A
#
# COMPACT_ATOMS: atom_id res chain seq x y z
N MET A 1 -97.49 -38.01 -7.33
CA MET A 1 -96.37 -37.48 -8.12
C MET A 1 -96.03 -36.10 -7.63
N GLY A 2 -94.99 -35.92 -6.88
CA GLY A 2 -94.58 -34.63 -6.34
C GLY A 2 -93.10 -34.72 -5.94
N ARG A 3 -92.23 -34.06 -6.72
CA ARG A 3 -90.79 -34.03 -6.48
C ARG A 3 -90.47 -32.96 -5.47
N SER A 4 -89.88 -33.36 -4.34
CA SER A 4 -89.27 -32.50 -3.33
C SER A 4 -87.93 -31.97 -3.86
N LYS A 5 -87.73 -30.64 -3.87
CA LYS A 5 -86.46 -29.99 -4.12
C LYS A 5 -85.84 -29.60 -2.78
N SER A 6 -84.78 -30.26 -2.41
CA SER A 6 -83.93 -29.87 -1.25
C SER A 6 -83.04 -28.69 -1.63
N PHE A 7 -83.14 -27.57 -0.91
CA PHE A 7 -82.22 -26.45 -1.00
C PHE A 7 -81.07 -26.73 -0.03
N GLY A 8 -79.87 -26.96 -0.55
CA GLY A 8 -78.65 -27.03 0.26
C GLY A 8 -78.10 -25.62 0.50
N VAL A 9 -78.00 -25.24 1.76
CA VAL A 9 -77.34 -24.00 2.22
C VAL A 9 -75.85 -24.28 2.34
N ILE A 10 -75.05 -23.68 1.49
CA ILE A 10 -73.58 -23.72 1.61
C ILE A 10 -73.18 -22.57 2.57
N VAL A 11 -72.75 -22.94 3.76
CA VAL A 11 -72.12 -22.02 4.74
C VAL A 11 -70.67 -21.89 4.38
N LEU A 12 -70.33 -20.72 3.79
CA LEU A 12 -68.92 -20.37 3.47
C LEU A 12 -68.25 -19.81 4.72
N THR A 13 -67.44 -20.61 5.41
CA THR A 13 -66.64 -20.19 6.56
C THR A 13 -65.39 -19.50 6.03
N ILE A 14 -65.36 -18.15 6.06
CA ILE A 14 -64.14 -17.37 5.77
C ILE A 14 -63.23 -17.43 7.00
N LEU A 15 -62.14 -18.20 6.89
CA LEU A 15 -61.07 -18.25 7.88
C LEU A 15 -60.18 -17.02 7.69
N LEU A 16 -60.35 -15.97 8.47
CA LEU A 16 -59.43 -14.82 8.53
C LEU A 16 -58.14 -15.27 9.22
N LEU A 17 -57.13 -15.58 8.44
CA LEU A 17 -55.74 -15.70 8.89
C LEU A 17 -55.21 -14.30 9.21
N VAL A 18 -55.35 -13.89 10.47
CA VAL A 18 -54.59 -12.75 11.01
C VAL A 18 -53.12 -13.23 11.19
N THR A 19 -52.28 -12.98 10.23
CA THR A 19 -50.84 -13.07 10.43
C THR A 19 -50.43 -11.95 11.36
N ALA A 20 -50.31 -12.25 12.65
CA ALA A 20 -49.63 -11.37 13.61
C ALA A 20 -48.14 -11.30 13.14
N ALA A 21 -47.77 -10.22 12.46
CA ALA A 21 -46.38 -9.87 12.32
C ALA A 21 -45.84 -9.66 13.74
N VAL A 22 -45.11 -10.65 14.24
CA VAL A 22 -44.31 -10.47 15.44
C VAL A 22 -43.26 -9.42 15.07
N ASN A 23 -43.51 -8.17 15.40
CA ASN A 23 -42.46 -7.15 15.43
C ASN A 23 -41.45 -7.61 16.47
N ALA A 24 -40.41 -8.27 16.05
CA ALA A 24 -39.24 -8.49 16.88
C ALA A 24 -38.80 -7.11 17.35
N ALA A 25 -38.94 -6.83 18.64
CA ALA A 25 -38.54 -5.55 19.23
C ALA A 25 -37.07 -5.32 18.80
N GLU A 26 -36.82 -4.20 18.12
CA GLU A 26 -35.46 -3.87 17.71
C GLU A 26 -34.55 -3.87 18.93
N LYS A 27 -33.40 -4.55 18.83
CA LYS A 27 -32.41 -4.59 19.91
C LYS A 27 -32.02 -3.15 20.29
N PRO A 28 -32.02 -2.80 21.59
CA PRO A 28 -31.71 -1.42 22.04
C PRO A 28 -30.28 -1.00 21.69
N PHE A 29 -29.38 -1.98 21.55
CA PHE A 29 -28.00 -1.78 21.13
C PHE A 29 -27.71 -2.61 19.89
N VAL A 30 -26.85 -2.08 19.03
CA VAL A 30 -26.38 -2.72 17.80
C VAL A 30 -24.86 -2.76 17.82
N GLU A 31 -24.30 -3.95 17.63
CA GLU A 31 -22.86 -4.15 17.52
C GLU A 31 -22.44 -4.15 16.05
N ILE A 32 -21.48 -3.29 15.70
CA ILE A 32 -20.85 -3.23 14.39
C ILE A 32 -19.35 -3.51 14.54
N ASP A 33 -18.85 -4.48 13.78
CA ASP A 33 -17.45 -4.83 13.72
C ASP A 33 -16.89 -4.52 12.33
N ILE A 34 -15.93 -3.62 12.26
CA ILE A 34 -15.29 -3.25 11.02
C ILE A 34 -13.89 -3.86 11.02
N TYR A 35 -13.69 -4.90 10.22
CA TYR A 35 -12.40 -5.52 10.01
C TYR A 35 -11.67 -4.81 8.87
N SER A 36 -10.35 -4.69 8.99
CA SER A 36 -9.52 -3.99 8.00
C SER A 36 -8.24 -4.73 7.70
N VAL A 37 -7.80 -4.58 6.45
CA VAL A 37 -6.48 -4.94 5.94
C VAL A 37 -5.93 -3.72 5.23
N ASN A 38 -4.64 -3.46 5.37
CA ASN A 38 -3.94 -2.36 4.71
C ASN A 38 -2.56 -2.83 4.25
N ASP A 39 -1.96 -2.10 3.32
CA ASP A 39 -0.57 -2.30 2.88
C ASP A 39 -0.27 -3.78 2.54
N PHE A 40 -1.22 -4.44 1.86
CA PHE A 40 -1.09 -5.85 1.47
C PHE A 40 -0.02 -6.05 0.41
N HIS A 41 0.20 -5.05 -0.44
CA HIS A 41 1.25 -5.02 -1.46
C HIS A 41 1.33 -6.29 -2.32
N GLY A 42 0.17 -6.88 -2.64
CA GLY A 42 0.11 -8.03 -3.54
C GLY A 42 0.71 -9.32 -3.00
N HIS A 43 0.91 -9.48 -1.69
CA HIS A 43 1.49 -10.67 -1.05
C HIS A 43 0.52 -11.87 -1.08
N LEU A 44 0.15 -12.27 -2.30
CA LEU A 44 -0.84 -13.34 -2.56
C LEU A 44 -0.34 -14.71 -2.13
N ARG A 45 0.95 -14.98 -2.30
CA ARG A 45 1.60 -16.25 -2.02
C ARG A 45 2.11 -16.28 -0.57
N ALA A 46 1.96 -17.42 0.11
CA ALA A 46 2.63 -17.64 1.39
C ALA A 46 4.14 -17.85 1.16
N GLU A 47 4.96 -17.02 1.79
CA GLU A 47 6.43 -17.11 1.73
C GLU A 47 7.03 -16.72 3.09
N ALA A 48 8.02 -17.48 3.55
CA ALA A 48 8.78 -17.18 4.78
C ALA A 48 7.94 -16.57 5.93
N ALA A 49 7.95 -15.23 6.05
CA ALA A 49 7.18 -14.49 7.05
C ALA A 49 5.77 -14.08 6.57
N ASP A 50 5.50 -14.16 5.26
CA ASP A 50 4.24 -13.70 4.68
C ASP A 50 3.19 -14.81 4.71
N PRO A 51 2.02 -14.60 5.34
CA PRO A 51 1.02 -15.65 5.47
C PRO A 51 0.33 -16.00 4.15
N GLY A 52 0.32 -15.08 3.19
CA GLY A 52 -0.40 -15.16 1.93
C GLY A 52 -1.91 -14.98 2.04
N MET A 53 -2.54 -14.76 0.88
CA MET A 53 -3.97 -14.41 0.81
C MET A 53 -4.90 -15.51 1.32
N ALA A 54 -4.56 -16.78 1.16
CA ALA A 54 -5.41 -17.90 1.62
C ALA A 54 -5.49 -17.98 3.15
N ALA A 55 -4.37 -17.74 3.85
CA ALA A 55 -4.34 -17.68 5.31
C ALA A 55 -5.06 -16.43 5.82
N LEU A 56 -4.84 -15.27 5.17
CA LEU A 56 -5.54 -14.03 5.49
C LEU A 56 -7.07 -14.20 5.34
N ALA A 57 -7.52 -14.79 4.22
CA ALA A 57 -8.94 -15.04 3.98
C ALA A 57 -9.55 -15.98 5.03
N GLY A 58 -8.84 -17.04 5.40
CA GLY A 58 -9.25 -17.95 6.47
C GLY A 58 -9.38 -17.24 7.82
N ALA A 59 -8.38 -16.45 8.20
CA ALA A 59 -8.39 -15.68 9.45
C ALA A 59 -9.53 -14.66 9.50
N VAL A 60 -9.72 -13.88 8.43
CA VAL A 60 -10.81 -12.91 8.32
C VAL A 60 -12.18 -13.60 8.42
N SER A 61 -12.36 -14.73 7.72
CA SER A 61 -13.61 -15.51 7.77
C SER A 61 -13.95 -15.95 9.19
N GLU A 62 -12.97 -16.49 9.93
CA GLU A 62 -13.18 -16.90 11.33
C GLU A 62 -13.51 -15.73 12.26
N LEU A 63 -12.84 -14.58 12.08
CA LEU A 63 -13.11 -13.39 12.87
C LEU A 63 -14.53 -12.85 12.59
N MET A 64 -14.95 -12.75 11.33
CA MET A 64 -16.27 -12.24 10.95
C MET A 64 -17.43 -13.14 11.40
N LYS A 65 -17.21 -14.43 11.61
CA LYS A 65 -18.21 -15.37 12.17
C LYS A 65 -18.65 -15.01 13.59
N GLN A 66 -17.87 -14.20 14.32
CA GLN A 66 -18.21 -13.76 15.68
C GLN A 66 -19.41 -12.79 15.71
N ASN A 67 -19.60 -12.03 14.62
CA ASN A 67 -20.73 -11.11 14.44
C ASN A 67 -21.15 -11.04 12.95
N PRO A 68 -21.70 -12.11 12.37
CA PRO A 68 -21.90 -12.20 10.91
C PRO A 68 -22.87 -11.14 10.35
N GLU A 69 -23.82 -10.68 11.16
CA GLU A 69 -24.78 -9.65 10.75
C GLU A 69 -24.21 -8.23 10.82
N GLY A 70 -23.29 -7.96 11.77
CA GLY A 70 -22.70 -6.65 12.01
C GLY A 70 -21.30 -6.48 11.45
N ALA A 71 -20.67 -7.54 10.91
CA ALA A 71 -19.31 -7.48 10.39
C ALA A 71 -19.24 -6.83 9.01
N LEU A 72 -18.20 -6.02 8.80
CA LEU A 72 -17.77 -5.42 7.53
C LEU A 72 -16.27 -5.68 7.34
N LEU A 73 -15.82 -5.84 6.10
CA LEU A 73 -14.40 -5.93 5.75
C LEU A 73 -14.04 -4.79 4.80
N VAL A 74 -12.96 -4.06 5.08
CA VAL A 74 -12.51 -2.92 4.27
C VAL A 74 -10.99 -2.97 4.06
N GLY A 75 -10.53 -2.34 2.98
CA GLY A 75 -9.12 -2.15 2.67
C GLY A 75 -8.69 -0.70 2.89
N ALA A 76 -7.59 -0.47 3.61
CA ALA A 76 -7.11 0.88 3.85
C ALA A 76 -5.90 1.26 2.95
N GLY A 77 -5.95 0.85 1.71
CA GLY A 77 -4.99 1.24 0.67
C GLY A 77 -3.80 0.30 0.52
N ASP A 78 -3.04 0.54 -0.54
CA ASP A 78 -1.83 -0.18 -0.96
C ASP A 78 -2.01 -1.70 -1.03
N MET A 79 -3.09 -2.12 -1.69
CA MET A 79 -3.46 -3.52 -1.81
C MET A 79 -2.83 -4.20 -3.04
N PHE A 80 -2.76 -3.50 -4.21
CA PHE A 80 -2.75 -4.13 -5.53
C PHE A 80 -1.37 -4.36 -6.15
N SER A 81 -0.32 -3.65 -5.71
CA SER A 81 1.03 -3.71 -6.27
C SER A 81 2.08 -4.06 -5.21
N GLY A 82 3.20 -4.66 -5.63
CA GLY A 82 4.34 -4.93 -4.75
C GLY A 82 5.02 -6.29 -5.00
N THR A 83 4.28 -7.30 -5.45
CA THR A 83 4.86 -8.61 -5.79
C THR A 83 4.69 -8.94 -7.27
N ILE A 84 5.50 -9.88 -7.76
CA ILE A 84 5.40 -10.36 -9.14
C ILE A 84 4.05 -11.00 -9.43
N ASP A 85 3.49 -11.76 -8.47
CA ASP A 85 2.21 -12.46 -8.61
C ASP A 85 1.04 -11.47 -8.78
N ALA A 86 1.19 -10.25 -8.28
CA ALA A 86 0.24 -9.16 -8.46
C ALA A 86 0.55 -8.28 -9.68
N ASN A 87 1.83 -7.84 -9.81
CA ASN A 87 2.22 -6.82 -10.78
C ASN A 87 2.10 -7.30 -12.24
N GLU A 88 2.42 -8.57 -12.52
CA GLU A 88 2.32 -9.16 -13.86
C GLU A 88 0.91 -9.13 -14.44
N TYR A 89 -0.07 -9.12 -13.58
CA TYR A 89 -1.48 -9.02 -13.94
C TYR A 89 -2.08 -7.67 -13.56
N GLN A 90 -1.23 -6.66 -13.34
CA GLN A 90 -1.67 -5.29 -13.04
C GLN A 90 -2.65 -5.23 -11.85
N GLY A 91 -2.37 -5.98 -10.78
CA GLY A 91 -3.17 -6.03 -9.55
C GLY A 91 -4.46 -6.84 -9.62
N GLN A 92 -4.85 -7.35 -10.80
CA GLN A 92 -6.12 -8.09 -10.98
C GLN A 92 -6.28 -9.30 -10.05
N PRO A 93 -5.25 -10.13 -9.76
CA PRO A 93 -5.39 -11.23 -8.82
C PRO A 93 -5.80 -10.79 -7.41
N VAL A 94 -5.32 -9.63 -6.96
CA VAL A 94 -5.69 -9.08 -5.65
C VAL A 94 -7.14 -8.62 -5.66
N VAL A 95 -7.57 -7.93 -6.73
CA VAL A 95 -8.98 -7.51 -6.89
C VAL A 95 -9.92 -8.72 -6.83
N ILE A 96 -9.61 -9.80 -7.56
CA ILE A 96 -10.41 -11.03 -7.57
C ILE A 96 -10.46 -11.68 -6.17
N ALA A 97 -9.32 -11.70 -5.46
CA ALA A 97 -9.26 -12.23 -4.10
C ALA A 97 -10.07 -11.38 -3.11
N MET A 98 -9.98 -10.05 -3.21
CA MET A 98 -10.77 -9.12 -2.39
C MET A 98 -12.28 -9.25 -2.66
N ASN A 99 -12.71 -9.42 -3.92
CA ASN A 99 -14.11 -9.71 -4.28
C ASN A 99 -14.59 -10.98 -3.57
N LYS A 100 -13.79 -12.07 -3.64
CA LYS A 100 -14.12 -13.33 -2.97
C LYS A 100 -14.21 -13.21 -1.44
N MET A 101 -13.40 -12.35 -0.83
CA MET A 101 -13.46 -12.08 0.61
C MET A 101 -14.63 -11.17 1.01
N GLY A 102 -15.30 -10.52 0.06
CA GLY A 102 -16.43 -9.63 0.31
C GLY A 102 -16.02 -8.27 0.90
N PHE A 103 -14.95 -7.68 0.39
CA PHE A 103 -14.60 -6.31 0.78
C PHE A 103 -15.74 -5.34 0.45
N ALA A 104 -16.08 -4.47 1.40
CA ALA A 104 -17.15 -3.48 1.26
C ALA A 104 -16.67 -2.14 0.66
N ALA A 105 -15.41 -1.83 0.81
CA ALA A 105 -14.72 -0.66 0.25
C ALA A 105 -13.21 -0.82 0.33
N ASN A 106 -12.46 -0.06 -0.50
CA ASN A 106 -11.02 0.08 -0.38
C ASN A 106 -10.61 1.55 -0.58
N ALA A 107 -9.83 2.12 0.33
CA ALA A 107 -9.23 3.43 0.14
C ALA A 107 -8.10 3.37 -0.88
N ALA A 108 -7.89 4.44 -1.62
CA ALA A 108 -6.72 4.57 -2.47
C ALA A 108 -5.48 4.86 -1.62
N GLY A 109 -4.44 4.04 -1.75
CA GLY A 109 -3.11 4.34 -1.24
C GLY A 109 -2.23 5.05 -2.28
N ASN A 110 -0.99 5.39 -1.92
CA ASN A 110 -0.07 6.02 -2.86
C ASN A 110 0.38 5.07 -3.97
N HIS A 111 0.53 3.78 -3.67
CA HIS A 111 0.94 2.76 -4.64
C HIS A 111 -0.16 2.34 -5.64
N ILE A 112 -1.39 2.86 -5.52
CA ILE A 112 -2.37 2.69 -6.61
C ILE A 112 -1.88 3.39 -7.88
N PHE A 113 -1.10 4.47 -7.74
CA PHE A 113 -0.50 5.23 -8.83
C PHE A 113 0.83 4.66 -9.34
N ASP A 114 1.25 3.45 -8.89
CA ASP A 114 2.24 2.66 -9.62
C ASP A 114 1.71 2.28 -11.00
N TYR A 115 0.38 2.24 -11.13
CA TYR A 115 -0.32 2.02 -12.39
C TYR A 115 -0.86 3.33 -13.00
N PRO A 116 -0.86 3.43 -14.35
CA PRO A 116 -1.57 4.49 -15.05
C PRO A 116 -3.07 4.48 -14.74
N LEU A 117 -3.71 5.64 -14.80
CA LEU A 117 -5.14 5.82 -14.49
C LEU A 117 -6.05 4.83 -15.27
N GLU A 118 -5.68 4.47 -16.51
CA GLU A 118 -6.42 3.51 -17.32
C GLU A 118 -6.40 2.08 -16.74
N ILE A 119 -5.31 1.71 -16.07
CA ILE A 119 -5.23 0.43 -15.35
C ILE A 119 -6.05 0.50 -14.04
N ILE A 120 -5.97 1.62 -13.33
CA ILE A 120 -6.78 1.84 -12.11
C ILE A 120 -8.28 1.75 -12.44
N LYS A 121 -8.73 2.30 -13.59
CA LYS A 121 -10.11 2.16 -14.06
C LYS A 121 -10.50 0.71 -14.35
N LYS A 122 -9.59 -0.10 -14.92
CA LYS A 122 -9.81 -1.54 -15.12
C LYS A 122 -9.93 -2.29 -13.80
N GLN A 123 -9.06 -1.98 -12.83
CA GLN A 123 -9.14 -2.54 -11.48
C GLN A 123 -10.48 -2.20 -10.81
N ALA A 124 -10.90 -0.93 -10.86
CA ALA A 124 -12.17 -0.46 -10.31
C ALA A 124 -13.39 -1.10 -11.00
N ALA A 125 -13.32 -1.32 -12.31
CA ALA A 125 -14.39 -1.98 -13.06
C ALA A 125 -14.52 -3.48 -12.73
N ALA A 126 -13.41 -4.12 -12.34
CA ALA A 126 -13.40 -5.53 -11.94
C ALA A 126 -13.72 -5.71 -10.43
N ALA A 127 -13.60 -4.66 -9.62
CA ALA A 127 -13.90 -4.69 -8.20
C ALA A 127 -15.41 -4.67 -7.94
N GLU A 128 -15.88 -5.55 -7.04
CA GLU A 128 -17.26 -5.55 -6.51
C GLU A 128 -17.44 -4.56 -5.36
N PHE A 129 -16.42 -3.76 -5.07
CA PHE A 129 -16.36 -2.73 -4.04
C PHE A 129 -15.85 -1.42 -4.63
N PRO A 130 -16.25 -0.25 -4.07
CA PRO A 130 -15.75 1.03 -4.56
C PRO A 130 -14.30 1.28 -4.14
N LEU A 131 -13.52 1.90 -5.02
CA LEU A 131 -12.28 2.57 -4.69
C LEU A 131 -12.59 3.98 -4.18
N LEU A 132 -12.18 4.28 -2.95
CA LEU A 132 -12.49 5.55 -2.28
C LEU A 132 -11.26 6.46 -2.24
N GLY A 133 -11.49 7.77 -2.52
CA GLY A 133 -10.42 8.77 -2.51
C GLY A 133 -10.99 10.18 -2.64
N ALA A 134 -11.57 10.71 -1.55
CA ALA A 134 -12.28 11.98 -1.53
C ALA A 134 -11.38 13.19 -1.86
N ASN A 135 -10.09 13.09 -1.54
CA ASN A 135 -9.09 14.13 -1.79
C ASN A 135 -8.27 13.90 -3.08
N ILE A 136 -8.67 12.93 -3.92
CA ILE A 136 -8.09 12.68 -5.24
C ILE A 136 -8.98 13.35 -6.29
N LEU A 137 -8.59 14.54 -6.74
CA LEU A 137 -9.38 15.31 -7.68
C LEU A 137 -8.84 15.18 -9.11
N THR A 138 -9.65 15.57 -10.10
CA THR A 138 -9.17 15.77 -11.47
C THR A 138 -8.02 16.78 -11.48
N ALA A 139 -7.22 16.81 -12.53
CA ALA A 139 -6.13 17.81 -12.65
C ALA A 139 -6.64 19.25 -12.55
N ALA A 140 -7.89 19.54 -12.98
CA ALA A 140 -8.56 20.82 -12.81
C ALA A 140 -8.91 21.13 -11.34
N GLY A 141 -9.02 20.11 -10.50
CA GLY A 141 -9.34 20.26 -9.08
C GLY A 141 -10.82 20.54 -8.78
N ASP A 142 -11.72 20.28 -9.74
CA ASP A 142 -13.15 20.64 -9.67
C ASP A 142 -14.04 19.53 -9.11
N LYS A 143 -13.61 18.28 -9.22
CA LYS A 143 -14.34 17.10 -8.74
C LYS A 143 -13.41 15.93 -8.45
N VAL A 144 -13.90 14.95 -7.71
CA VAL A 144 -13.19 13.68 -7.48
C VAL A 144 -12.91 13.01 -8.82
N ALA A 145 -11.68 12.55 -9.01
CA ALA A 145 -11.23 11.93 -10.26
C ALA A 145 -11.80 10.51 -10.39
N GLU A 146 -12.37 10.18 -11.53
CA GLU A 146 -12.73 8.80 -11.82
C GLU A 146 -11.47 7.90 -11.93
N PRO A 147 -11.52 6.66 -11.40
CA PRO A 147 -12.72 5.93 -10.94
C PRO A 147 -13.02 6.05 -9.44
N PHE A 148 -12.35 6.95 -8.73
CA PHE A 148 -12.54 7.09 -7.28
C PHE A 148 -13.92 7.66 -6.94
N ARG A 149 -14.42 7.25 -5.76
CA ARG A 149 -15.60 7.84 -5.13
C ARG A 149 -15.18 8.51 -3.83
N PRO A 150 -15.82 9.62 -3.42
CA PRO A 150 -15.46 10.27 -2.16
C PRO A 150 -15.81 9.39 -0.95
N TYR A 151 -16.93 8.67 -1.03
CA TYR A 151 -17.44 7.83 0.04
C TYR A 151 -18.36 6.72 -0.51
N THR A 152 -18.76 5.82 0.37
CA THR A 152 -19.86 4.89 0.17
C THR A 152 -20.78 4.87 1.40
N MET A 153 -22.03 4.44 1.21
CA MET A 153 -23.01 4.24 2.30
C MET A 153 -23.48 2.80 2.28
N LEU A 154 -23.47 2.15 3.44
CA LEU A 154 -23.83 0.75 3.61
C LEU A 154 -24.91 0.60 4.67
N GLN A 155 -25.73 -0.43 4.55
CA GLN A 155 -26.74 -0.79 5.55
C GLN A 155 -26.28 -2.03 6.32
N LYS A 156 -26.21 -1.93 7.65
CA LYS A 156 -25.92 -3.06 8.54
C LYS A 156 -26.81 -3.01 9.78
N GLN A 157 -27.51 -4.09 10.04
CA GLN A 157 -28.44 -4.23 11.20
C GLN A 157 -29.40 -3.03 11.37
N GLY A 158 -29.89 -2.46 10.24
CA GLY A 158 -30.76 -1.29 10.24
C GLY A 158 -30.08 0.04 10.53
N LEU A 159 -28.74 0.09 10.55
CA LEU A 159 -27.96 1.32 10.63
C LEU A 159 -27.36 1.67 9.28
N THR A 160 -27.31 2.96 8.97
CA THR A 160 -26.61 3.51 7.81
C THR A 160 -25.20 3.91 8.22
N ILE A 161 -24.20 3.29 7.61
CA ILE A 161 -22.79 3.55 7.85
C ILE A 161 -22.23 4.29 6.64
N GLY A 162 -21.69 5.49 6.84
CA GLY A 162 -20.95 6.25 5.83
C GLY A 162 -19.46 5.98 5.98
N ILE A 163 -18.80 5.63 4.88
CA ILE A 163 -17.35 5.37 4.83
C ILE A 163 -16.73 6.35 3.85
N ILE A 164 -15.89 7.26 4.32
CA ILE A 164 -15.16 8.27 3.53
C ILE A 164 -13.75 7.76 3.28
N GLY A 165 -13.30 7.77 2.01
CA GLY A 165 -11.94 7.37 1.65
C GLY A 165 -11.00 8.58 1.54
N LEU A 166 -9.80 8.49 2.12
CA LEU A 166 -8.77 9.54 2.04
C LEU A 166 -7.39 8.91 1.79
N THR A 167 -6.58 9.58 0.96
CA THR A 167 -5.17 9.21 0.75
C THR A 167 -4.25 10.24 1.38
N THR A 168 -3.03 9.82 1.71
CA THR A 168 -1.97 10.69 2.25
C THR A 168 -1.56 11.75 1.26
N LEU A 169 -1.17 12.93 1.78
CA LEU A 169 -0.59 13.98 0.96
C LEU A 169 0.79 13.60 0.39
N GLU A 170 1.51 12.70 1.07
CA GLU A 170 2.79 12.14 0.60
C GLU A 170 2.67 11.42 -0.75
N THR A 171 1.46 11.05 -1.18
CA THR A 171 1.20 10.52 -2.53
C THR A 171 1.79 11.42 -3.62
N ARG A 172 1.87 12.73 -3.39
CA ARG A 172 2.48 13.68 -4.34
C ARG A 172 3.95 13.41 -4.62
N ASP A 173 4.67 12.89 -3.62
CA ASP A 173 6.12 12.68 -3.67
C ASP A 173 6.48 11.19 -3.77
N LYS A 174 5.61 10.31 -3.24
CA LYS A 174 5.83 8.85 -3.18
C LYS A 174 5.33 8.09 -4.41
N ALA A 175 4.46 8.68 -5.22
CA ALA A 175 3.91 8.03 -6.41
C ALA A 175 4.60 8.47 -7.70
N SER A 176 4.42 7.70 -8.78
CA SER A 176 4.94 8.02 -10.11
C SER A 176 4.40 9.36 -10.61
N GLN A 177 5.27 10.34 -10.79
CA GLN A 177 4.90 11.67 -11.27
C GLN A 177 4.20 11.63 -12.64
N THR A 178 4.58 10.70 -13.51
CA THR A 178 3.93 10.48 -14.81
C THR A 178 2.47 10.06 -14.63
N ASN A 179 2.18 9.20 -13.67
CA ASN A 179 0.83 8.68 -13.43
C ASN A 179 -0.05 9.70 -12.68
N LEU A 180 0.56 10.63 -11.94
CA LEU A 180 -0.14 11.70 -11.22
C LEU A 180 -0.57 12.89 -12.11
N GLN A 181 -0.10 13.00 -13.35
CA GLN A 181 -0.38 14.16 -14.22
C GLN A 181 -1.88 14.46 -14.42
N LYS A 182 -2.73 13.44 -14.32
CA LYS A 182 -4.18 13.54 -14.54
C LYS A 182 -4.99 13.81 -13.27
N VAL A 183 -4.34 13.84 -12.11
CA VAL A 183 -4.99 14.00 -10.81
C VAL A 183 -4.28 15.07 -9.96
N LYS A 184 -5.01 15.59 -8.98
CA LYS A 184 -4.51 16.51 -7.97
C LYS A 184 -4.87 15.96 -6.59
N ILE A 185 -3.88 15.73 -5.74
CA ILE A 185 -4.10 15.30 -4.37
C ILE A 185 -4.23 16.55 -3.48
N LEU A 186 -5.36 16.70 -2.80
CA LEU A 186 -5.54 17.77 -1.81
C LEU A 186 -5.16 17.31 -0.40
N PRO A 187 -4.81 18.23 0.51
CA PRO A 187 -4.75 17.94 1.93
C PRO A 187 -6.08 17.33 2.39
N PRO A 188 -6.08 16.17 3.08
CA PRO A 188 -7.31 15.47 3.42
C PRO A 188 -8.26 16.29 4.30
N GLU A 189 -7.73 17.17 5.14
CA GLU A 189 -8.49 18.08 6.00
C GLU A 189 -9.31 19.13 5.24
N GLU A 190 -8.94 19.46 4.00
CA GLU A 190 -9.68 20.45 3.18
C GLU A 190 -11.03 19.89 2.68
N VAL A 191 -11.17 18.57 2.63
CA VAL A 191 -12.36 17.93 2.07
C VAL A 191 -13.16 17.08 3.08
N ALA A 192 -12.52 16.55 4.11
CA ALA A 192 -13.11 15.55 4.99
C ALA A 192 -14.38 16.05 5.70
N GLN A 193 -14.36 17.26 6.28
CA GLN A 193 -15.51 17.78 7.03
C GLN A 193 -16.75 17.93 6.17
N SER A 194 -16.61 18.40 4.93
CA SER A 194 -17.75 18.59 4.03
C SER A 194 -18.45 17.26 3.71
N TYR A 195 -17.71 16.17 3.54
CA TYR A 195 -18.27 14.85 3.31
C TYR A 195 -18.85 14.23 4.59
N ILE A 196 -18.29 14.51 5.76
CA ILE A 196 -18.89 14.10 7.05
C ILE A 196 -20.28 14.75 7.19
N ASP A 197 -20.39 16.05 6.97
CA ASP A 197 -21.64 16.81 7.06
C ASP A 197 -22.64 16.32 6.00
N GLU A 198 -22.20 16.09 4.78
CA GLU A 198 -23.03 15.56 3.71
C GLU A 198 -23.62 14.18 4.07
N LEU A 199 -22.80 13.28 4.61
CA LEU A 199 -23.24 11.93 4.99
C LEU A 199 -24.20 11.97 6.20
N ARG A 200 -23.94 12.83 7.18
CA ARG A 200 -24.87 13.03 8.31
C ARG A 200 -26.23 13.56 7.82
N ASN A 201 -26.22 14.52 6.89
CA ASN A 201 -27.45 15.05 6.27
C ASN A 201 -28.19 13.99 5.43
N LYS A 202 -27.47 13.01 4.86
CA LYS A 202 -28.04 11.83 4.17
C LYS A 202 -28.49 10.73 5.13
N GLY A 203 -28.40 10.94 6.44
CA GLY A 203 -28.89 10.01 7.46
C GLY A 203 -27.87 8.95 7.91
N ALA A 204 -26.58 9.11 7.65
CA ALA A 204 -25.57 8.22 8.18
C ALA A 204 -25.51 8.33 9.71
N GLN A 205 -25.72 7.20 10.38
CA GLN A 205 -25.70 7.09 11.84
C GLN A 205 -24.29 6.82 12.37
N ILE A 206 -23.44 6.20 11.56
CA ILE A 206 -22.03 5.93 11.86
C ILE A 206 -21.20 6.51 10.72
N ILE A 207 -20.13 7.26 11.03
CA ILE A 207 -19.16 7.77 10.07
C ILE A 207 -17.80 7.15 10.34
N VAL A 208 -17.23 6.51 9.32
CA VAL A 208 -15.91 5.89 9.33
C VAL A 208 -15.00 6.62 8.37
N LEU A 209 -13.83 7.03 8.84
CA LEU A 209 -12.73 7.43 7.94
C LEU A 209 -11.91 6.18 7.60
N LEU A 210 -11.89 5.82 6.32
CA LEU A 210 -11.06 4.78 5.76
C LEU A 210 -9.89 5.45 5.03
N THR A 211 -8.73 5.49 5.68
CA THR A 211 -7.65 6.35 5.22
C THR A 211 -6.38 5.55 4.91
N HIS A 212 -5.67 5.99 3.87
CA HIS A 212 -4.29 5.58 3.67
C HIS A 212 -3.38 6.73 4.11
N ILE A 213 -3.37 6.99 5.43
CA ILE A 213 -2.62 8.04 6.11
C ILE A 213 -1.94 7.39 7.31
N GLY A 214 -0.65 7.69 7.52
CA GLY A 214 0.16 7.01 8.52
C GLY A 214 -0.27 7.27 9.96
N SER A 215 -0.22 6.23 10.77
CA SER A 215 -0.36 6.31 12.24
C SER A 215 0.74 5.53 12.94
N SER A 216 1.02 5.88 14.19
CA SER A 216 1.95 5.17 15.07
C SER A 216 1.36 5.02 16.47
N GLN A 217 1.87 4.03 17.21
CA GLN A 217 1.46 3.78 18.58
C GLN A 217 2.21 4.73 19.52
N GLY A 218 1.48 5.59 20.19
CA GLY A 218 1.99 6.40 21.29
C GLY A 218 1.94 5.67 22.64
N GLU A 219 2.00 6.42 23.72
CA GLU A 219 1.91 5.86 25.07
C GLU A 219 0.50 5.28 25.34
N LYS A 220 0.44 4.09 25.93
CA LYS A 220 -0.80 3.36 26.27
C LYS A 220 -1.70 3.17 25.04
N THR A 221 -2.85 3.83 25.00
CA THR A 221 -3.83 3.78 23.89
C THR A 221 -3.76 5.00 22.98
N ALA A 222 -2.87 5.96 23.25
CA ALA A 222 -2.70 7.14 22.41
C ALA A 222 -2.20 6.75 21.02
N VAL A 223 -2.72 7.41 20.00
CA VAL A 223 -2.27 7.29 18.61
C VAL A 223 -1.63 8.60 18.19
N GLU A 224 -0.52 8.50 17.49
CA GLU A 224 0.28 9.59 16.96
C GLU A 224 0.44 9.45 15.44
N GLY A 225 1.19 10.35 14.81
CA GLY A 225 1.54 10.30 13.39
C GLY A 225 0.72 11.21 12.50
N GLU A 226 0.84 11.00 11.20
CA GLU A 226 0.28 11.84 10.12
C GLU A 226 -1.24 12.02 10.22
N ILE A 227 -1.96 11.05 10.78
CA ILE A 227 -3.42 11.12 10.92
C ILE A 227 -3.89 12.22 11.89
N ILE A 228 -3.07 12.62 12.87
CA ILE A 228 -3.49 13.51 13.97
C ILE A 228 -3.85 14.93 13.50
N PRO A 229 -3.10 15.61 12.64
CA PRO A 229 -3.47 16.91 12.09
C PRO A 229 -4.85 16.94 11.43
N LEU A 230 -5.24 15.87 10.74
CA LEU A 230 -6.59 15.73 10.18
C LEU A 230 -7.63 15.68 11.30
N LEU A 231 -7.44 14.80 12.30
CA LEU A 231 -8.40 14.61 13.39
C LEU A 231 -8.56 15.84 14.29
N GLN A 232 -7.57 16.72 14.33
CA GLN A 232 -7.67 17.99 15.05
C GLN A 232 -8.59 18.99 14.37
N LYS A 233 -8.82 18.86 13.06
CA LYS A 233 -9.58 19.83 12.25
C LYS A 233 -11.00 19.39 11.93
N ILE A 234 -11.39 18.15 12.25
CA ILE A 234 -12.69 17.59 11.89
C ILE A 234 -13.47 17.13 13.13
N GLN A 235 -14.76 16.96 12.97
CA GLN A 235 -15.69 16.50 14.01
C GLN A 235 -16.71 15.51 13.41
N GLY A 236 -17.37 14.73 14.27
CA GLY A 236 -18.48 13.87 13.86
C GLY A 236 -18.05 12.51 13.27
N VAL A 237 -16.82 12.07 13.52
CA VAL A 237 -16.27 10.76 13.14
C VAL A 237 -16.42 9.79 14.30
N ASP A 238 -16.85 8.56 14.02
CA ASP A 238 -17.03 7.50 15.01
C ASP A 238 -15.90 6.47 15.03
N ALA A 239 -15.15 6.32 13.92
CA ALA A 239 -14.02 5.40 13.79
C ALA A 239 -13.04 5.82 12.69
N VAL A 240 -11.77 5.44 12.84
CA VAL A 240 -10.72 5.71 11.86
C VAL A 240 -9.90 4.43 11.59
N ILE A 241 -9.70 4.13 10.31
CA ILE A 241 -8.85 3.04 9.86
C ILE A 241 -7.73 3.67 9.05
N THR A 242 -6.49 3.30 9.34
CA THR A 242 -5.27 3.90 8.78
C THR A 242 -4.43 2.87 8.02
N GLY A 243 -3.43 3.33 7.28
CA GLY A 243 -2.45 2.53 6.54
C GLY A 243 -1.15 3.31 6.37
N HIS A 244 -0.35 2.99 5.34
CA HIS A 244 0.83 3.72 4.88
C HIS A 244 2.11 3.52 5.70
N SER A 245 2.04 3.57 7.02
CA SER A 245 3.25 3.47 7.88
C SER A 245 3.70 2.02 8.14
N HIS A 246 2.94 1.01 7.71
CA HIS A 246 3.21 -0.42 7.90
C HIS A 246 3.30 -0.85 9.39
N LEU A 247 2.75 -0.07 10.30
CA LEU A 247 2.80 -0.37 11.74
C LEU A 247 1.50 -1.04 12.20
N CYS A 248 1.59 -1.88 13.22
CA CYS A 248 0.43 -2.35 13.95
C CYS A 248 0.06 -1.30 15.01
N VAL A 249 -1.11 -0.67 14.84
CA VAL A 249 -1.61 0.37 15.74
C VAL A 249 -3.03 0.02 16.20
N SER A 250 -3.28 0.07 17.49
CA SER A 250 -4.62 -0.06 18.06
C SER A 250 -4.77 0.85 19.27
N GLY A 251 -5.56 1.90 19.11
CA GLY A 251 -5.69 2.92 20.13
C GLY A 251 -6.83 3.88 19.86
N GLU A 252 -6.71 5.07 20.38
CA GLU A 252 -7.72 6.11 20.23
C GLU A 252 -7.10 7.52 20.18
N TYR A 253 -7.86 8.43 19.59
CA TYR A 253 -7.63 9.87 19.68
C TYR A 253 -8.96 10.53 20.05
N ASN A 254 -9.02 11.27 21.17
CA ASN A 254 -10.25 11.90 21.66
C ASN A 254 -11.47 10.93 21.71
N LYS A 255 -11.26 9.69 22.16
CA LYS A 255 -12.25 8.59 22.22
C LYS A 255 -12.69 8.06 20.84
N ILE A 256 -12.09 8.49 19.75
CA ILE A 256 -12.30 7.91 18.43
C ILE A 256 -11.35 6.72 18.30
N PRO A 257 -11.84 5.49 18.14
CA PRO A 257 -10.99 4.32 17.96
C PRO A 257 -10.24 4.39 16.63
N ILE A 258 -8.95 4.01 16.65
CA ILE A 258 -8.06 4.01 15.47
C ILE A 258 -7.38 2.66 15.37
N VAL A 259 -7.34 2.08 14.17
CA VAL A 259 -6.64 0.82 13.90
C VAL A 259 -5.82 0.89 12.61
N GLN A 260 -4.64 0.25 12.64
CA GLN A 260 -3.80 -0.07 11.48
C GLN A 260 -3.26 -1.48 11.63
N ALA A 261 -3.27 -2.28 10.57
CA ALA A 261 -3.07 -3.73 10.62
C ALA A 261 -1.69 -4.17 10.08
N GLY A 262 -0.63 -3.42 10.36
CA GLY A 262 0.71 -3.77 9.86
C GLY A 262 0.80 -3.71 8.33
N CYS A 263 1.37 -4.73 7.70
CA CYS A 263 1.48 -4.84 6.24
C CYS A 263 1.45 -6.31 5.79
N TYR A 264 1.48 -6.56 4.48
CA TYR A 264 1.67 -7.86 3.82
C TYR A 264 0.70 -8.97 4.26
N GLY A 265 -0.43 -8.58 4.89
CA GLY A 265 -1.43 -9.53 5.38
C GLY A 265 -1.07 -10.22 6.69
N GLU A 266 -0.05 -9.74 7.42
CA GLU A 266 0.39 -10.31 8.70
C GLU A 266 -0.60 -10.11 9.85
N ALA A 267 -1.54 -9.16 9.69
CA ALA A 267 -2.52 -8.84 10.71
C ALA A 267 -3.88 -8.41 10.13
N VAL A 268 -4.91 -8.44 10.98
CA VAL A 268 -6.26 -7.93 10.73
C VAL A 268 -6.60 -6.91 11.80
N GLY A 269 -6.97 -5.71 11.39
CA GLY A 269 -7.52 -4.69 12.29
C GLY A 269 -9.00 -4.93 12.58
N ARG A 270 -9.47 -4.57 13.76
CA ARG A 270 -10.90 -4.54 14.11
C ARG A 270 -11.22 -3.26 14.84
N ILE A 271 -12.24 -2.55 14.39
CA ILE A 271 -12.98 -1.55 15.17
C ILE A 271 -14.29 -2.18 15.61
N HIS A 272 -14.55 -2.17 16.91
CA HIS A 272 -15.83 -2.58 17.50
C HIS A 272 -16.59 -1.34 17.94
N LEU A 273 -17.85 -1.21 17.50
CA LEU A 273 -18.76 -0.10 17.83
C LEU A 273 -20.04 -0.63 18.43
N LEU A 274 -20.44 -0.11 19.59
CA LEU A 274 -21.73 -0.34 20.20
C LEU A 274 -22.61 0.90 20.00
N TYR A 275 -23.60 0.80 19.13
CA TYR A 275 -24.55 1.87 18.84
C TYR A 275 -25.82 1.76 19.71
N SER A 276 -26.21 2.82 20.42
CA SER A 276 -27.46 2.92 21.13
C SER A 276 -28.56 3.52 20.24
N ARG A 277 -29.64 2.76 20.01
CA ARG A 277 -30.78 3.27 19.23
C ARG A 277 -31.52 4.38 19.96
N ALA A 278 -31.57 4.30 21.30
CA ALA A 278 -32.21 5.31 22.13
C ALA A 278 -31.44 6.65 22.10
N ASP A 279 -30.11 6.59 22.27
CA ASP A 279 -29.24 7.78 22.26
C ASP A 279 -28.86 8.24 20.85
N LYS A 280 -29.16 7.42 19.84
CA LYS A 280 -28.84 7.65 18.42
C LYS A 280 -27.33 7.95 18.18
N ARG A 281 -26.42 7.25 18.86
CA ARG A 281 -24.98 7.43 18.79
C ARG A 281 -24.22 6.18 19.21
N VAL A 282 -22.96 6.12 18.86
CA VAL A 282 -22.01 5.16 19.40
C VAL A 282 -21.78 5.48 20.89
N VAL A 283 -21.99 4.51 21.77
CA VAL A 283 -21.85 4.65 23.22
C VAL A 283 -20.62 3.95 23.78
N ALA A 284 -20.08 2.97 23.04
CA ALA A 284 -18.81 2.34 23.35
C ALA A 284 -18.09 1.98 22.04
N ALA A 285 -16.78 2.08 22.03
CA ALA A 285 -15.96 1.76 20.90
C ALA A 285 -14.60 1.22 21.33
N GLY A 286 -13.94 0.43 20.47
CA GLY A 286 -12.60 -0.07 20.72
C GLY A 286 -11.92 -0.49 19.43
N ALA A 287 -10.58 -0.46 19.46
CA ALA A 287 -9.72 -0.90 18.38
C ALA A 287 -8.90 -2.11 18.84
N ARG A 288 -8.61 -3.03 17.92
CA ARG A 288 -7.75 -4.18 18.17
C ARG A 288 -7.07 -4.65 16.88
N VAL A 289 -5.81 -5.07 17.00
CA VAL A 289 -5.07 -5.77 15.96
C VAL A 289 -4.96 -7.25 16.32
N TYR A 290 -5.25 -8.11 15.36
CA TYR A 290 -5.08 -9.56 15.43
C TYR A 290 -3.93 -9.94 14.52
N LYS A 291 -2.79 -10.35 15.07
CA LYS A 291 -1.67 -10.88 14.29
C LYS A 291 -1.99 -12.32 13.87
N LEU A 292 -1.77 -12.66 12.59
CA LEU A 292 -2.14 -13.96 12.05
C LEU A 292 -1.35 -15.12 12.68
N ASP A 293 -0.11 -14.88 13.10
CA ASP A 293 0.72 -15.86 13.81
C ASP A 293 0.17 -16.26 15.20
N GLN A 294 -0.71 -15.41 15.77
CA GLN A 294 -1.38 -15.62 17.06
C GLN A 294 -2.80 -16.19 16.93
N LEU A 295 -3.29 -16.33 15.69
CA LEU A 295 -4.61 -16.90 15.40
C LEU A 295 -4.51 -18.38 15.04
N PRO A 296 -5.62 -19.16 15.14
CA PRO A 296 -5.68 -20.50 14.57
C PRO A 296 -5.32 -20.46 13.08
N LYS A 297 -4.40 -21.33 12.66
CA LYS A 297 -3.98 -21.44 11.26
C LYS A 297 -5.11 -22.06 10.42
N VAL A 298 -5.86 -21.23 9.73
CA VAL A 298 -6.92 -21.61 8.82
C VAL A 298 -6.57 -21.17 7.42
N GLN A 299 -6.56 -22.12 6.48
CA GLN A 299 -6.38 -21.83 5.06
C GLN A 299 -7.73 -21.86 4.35
N ASP A 300 -8.02 -20.84 3.54
CA ASP A 300 -9.19 -20.86 2.66
C ASP A 300 -8.87 -21.66 1.39
N ALA A 301 -9.31 -22.92 1.35
CA ALA A 301 -9.06 -23.83 0.21
C ALA A 301 -9.68 -23.30 -1.10
N ALA A 302 -10.76 -22.51 -1.04
CA ALA A 302 -11.35 -21.93 -2.22
C ALA A 302 -10.51 -20.74 -2.75
N MET A 303 -9.82 -20.01 -1.86
CA MET A 303 -8.85 -18.99 -2.23
C MET A 303 -7.59 -19.64 -2.84
N GLU A 304 -7.06 -20.69 -2.25
CA GLU A 304 -5.93 -21.44 -2.82
C GLU A 304 -6.24 -21.92 -4.25
N LYS A 305 -7.41 -22.54 -4.45
CA LYS A 305 -7.86 -22.99 -5.76
C LYS A 305 -8.01 -21.83 -6.76
N LEU A 306 -8.47 -20.68 -6.31
CA LEU A 306 -8.64 -19.46 -7.14
C LEU A 306 -7.28 -18.95 -7.64
N LEU A 307 -6.26 -18.92 -6.78
CA LEU A 307 -4.95 -18.34 -7.08
C LEU A 307 -3.98 -19.34 -7.74
N ALA A 308 -4.19 -20.65 -7.61
CA ALA A 308 -3.29 -21.68 -8.14
C ALA A 308 -2.95 -21.55 -9.64
N PRO A 309 -3.88 -21.22 -10.56
CA PRO A 309 -3.56 -21.03 -11.97
C PRO A 309 -2.59 -19.85 -12.20
N ILE A 310 -2.75 -18.78 -11.43
CA ILE A 310 -1.90 -17.59 -11.48
C ILE A 310 -0.49 -17.93 -11.04
N PHE A 311 -0.36 -18.62 -9.90
CA PHE A 311 0.92 -19.05 -9.39
C PHE A 311 1.65 -19.99 -10.35
N LYS A 312 0.91 -20.93 -10.96
CA LYS A 312 1.48 -21.85 -11.95
C LYS A 312 2.02 -21.11 -13.19
N ASP A 313 1.31 -20.12 -13.69
CA ASP A 313 1.75 -19.35 -14.85
C ASP A 313 2.99 -18.49 -14.51
N ILE A 314 3.00 -17.83 -13.36
CA ILE A 314 4.14 -17.05 -12.89
C ILE A 314 5.36 -17.95 -12.69
N ASP A 315 5.20 -19.14 -12.09
CA ASP A 315 6.28 -20.09 -11.90
C ASP A 315 6.88 -20.54 -13.23
N ALA A 316 6.06 -20.83 -14.22
CA ALA A 316 6.53 -21.21 -15.55
C ALA A 316 7.36 -20.10 -16.23
N ARG A 317 7.02 -18.83 -16.01
CA ARG A 317 7.72 -17.68 -16.64
C ARG A 317 8.96 -17.23 -15.88
N TYR A 318 8.95 -17.31 -14.55
CA TYR A 318 9.92 -16.60 -13.71
C TYR A 318 10.88 -17.47 -12.91
N ASN A 319 10.79 -18.81 -12.98
CA ASN A 319 11.76 -19.72 -12.37
C ASN A 319 13.01 -19.94 -13.25
N ALA A 320 13.14 -19.21 -14.36
CA ALA A 320 14.35 -19.28 -15.20
C ALA A 320 15.58 -18.83 -14.41
N VAL A 321 16.60 -19.70 -14.36
CA VAL A 321 17.88 -19.43 -13.70
C VAL A 321 18.63 -18.33 -14.44
N LEU A 322 19.09 -17.32 -13.70
CA LEU A 322 19.90 -16.21 -14.21
C LEU A 322 21.39 -16.40 -13.88
N ALA A 323 21.70 -16.82 -12.65
CA ALA A 323 23.07 -16.98 -12.17
C ALA A 323 23.14 -17.94 -10.98
N LEU A 324 24.36 -18.29 -10.57
CA LEU A 324 24.68 -18.86 -9.25
C LEU A 324 25.33 -17.79 -8.40
N ASN A 325 24.91 -17.63 -7.16
CA ASN A 325 25.46 -16.67 -6.20
C ASN A 325 26.15 -17.39 -5.05
N ASP A 326 27.43 -17.12 -4.82
CA ASP A 326 28.23 -17.85 -3.84
C ASP A 326 27.81 -17.54 -2.39
N GLN A 327 27.18 -16.38 -2.14
CA GLN A 327 26.84 -15.92 -0.79
C GLN A 327 25.60 -15.03 -0.79
N LEU A 328 24.91 -14.98 0.35
CA LEU A 328 23.80 -14.04 0.57
C LEU A 328 24.29 -12.59 0.48
N LEU A 329 23.68 -11.77 -0.38
CA LEU A 329 23.87 -10.32 -0.38
C LEU A 329 22.65 -9.67 0.25
N THR A 330 22.83 -9.11 1.45
CA THR A 330 21.75 -8.55 2.28
C THR A 330 21.32 -7.18 1.81
N ASN A 331 20.05 -6.85 2.08
CA ASN A 331 19.48 -5.51 1.92
C ASN A 331 19.14 -4.93 3.31
N ASP A 332 19.82 -3.87 3.71
CA ASP A 332 19.42 -3.05 4.85
C ASP A 332 18.92 -1.69 4.31
N ARG A 333 17.66 -1.36 4.55
CA ARG A 333 17.04 -0.13 4.01
C ARG A 333 17.72 1.15 4.49
N ASN A 334 18.21 1.16 5.73
CA ASN A 334 18.82 2.34 6.39
C ASN A 334 20.32 2.19 6.57
N GLY A 335 20.85 0.99 6.39
CA GLY A 335 22.25 0.62 6.50
C GLY A 335 22.92 0.35 5.16
N GLU A 336 23.98 -0.45 5.21
CA GLU A 336 24.66 -0.96 4.03
C GLU A 336 23.80 -2.03 3.35
N SER A 337 23.68 -1.95 2.04
CA SER A 337 22.96 -2.91 1.22
C SER A 337 23.90 -3.54 0.20
N ARG A 338 24.46 -4.68 0.52
CA ARG A 338 25.38 -5.40 -0.38
C ARG A 338 24.73 -5.76 -1.72
N VAL A 339 23.43 -6.07 -1.71
CA VAL A 339 22.68 -6.27 -2.95
C VAL A 339 22.54 -4.97 -3.74
N GLY A 340 22.26 -3.86 -3.06
CA GLY A 340 22.21 -2.53 -3.67
C GLY A 340 23.55 -2.16 -4.32
N ASP A 341 24.64 -2.34 -3.58
CA ASP A 341 26.00 -2.07 -4.06
C ASP A 341 26.37 -2.90 -5.31
N TYR A 342 26.07 -4.20 -5.28
CA TYR A 342 26.28 -5.08 -6.42
C TYR A 342 25.56 -4.61 -7.68
N PHE A 343 24.27 -4.28 -7.58
CA PHE A 343 23.49 -3.84 -8.74
C PHE A 343 23.89 -2.44 -9.21
N MET A 344 24.34 -1.56 -8.31
CA MET A 344 24.88 -0.25 -8.71
C MET A 344 26.22 -0.38 -9.45
N ASP A 345 27.10 -1.29 -9.05
CA ASP A 345 28.33 -1.58 -9.77
C ASP A 345 28.03 -2.15 -11.17
N LEU A 346 27.00 -2.99 -11.32
CA LEU A 346 26.54 -3.46 -12.63
C LEU A 346 26.02 -2.31 -13.51
N LEU A 347 25.23 -1.39 -12.97
CA LEU A 347 24.76 -0.21 -13.71
C LEU A 347 25.92 0.67 -14.14
N LYS A 348 26.80 1.04 -13.21
CA LYS A 348 27.95 1.88 -13.49
C LYS A 348 28.81 1.31 -14.60
N SER A 349 29.18 0.03 -14.50
CA SER A 349 30.06 -0.63 -15.47
C SER A 349 29.36 -0.84 -16.83
N GLY A 350 28.10 -1.29 -16.81
CA GLY A 350 27.33 -1.55 -18.04
C GLY A 350 27.09 -0.31 -18.88
N PHE A 351 26.90 0.84 -18.25
CA PHE A 351 26.71 2.12 -18.95
C PHE A 351 27.98 2.98 -19.05
N LYS A 352 29.13 2.49 -18.52
CA LYS A 352 30.39 3.24 -18.46
C LYS A 352 30.15 4.64 -17.92
N ALA A 353 29.43 4.73 -16.79
CA ALA A 353 29.12 5.97 -16.12
C ALA A 353 30.18 6.32 -15.07
N ASP A 354 30.29 7.60 -14.71
CA ASP A 354 31.15 8.06 -13.61
C ASP A 354 30.52 7.63 -12.28
N ALA A 355 29.17 7.75 -12.16
CA ALA A 355 28.41 7.30 -11.00
C ALA A 355 27.12 6.59 -11.41
N ALA A 356 26.69 5.63 -10.58
CA ALA A 356 25.36 5.05 -10.60
C ALA A 356 24.64 5.41 -9.31
N LEU A 357 23.36 5.74 -9.41
CA LEU A 357 22.51 6.12 -8.27
C LEU A 357 21.19 5.35 -8.33
N TYR A 358 20.66 4.97 -7.18
CA TYR A 358 19.32 4.38 -7.09
C TYR A 358 18.69 4.69 -5.73
N ASN A 359 17.40 5.02 -5.71
CA ASN A 359 16.71 5.25 -4.45
C ASN A 359 16.63 3.93 -3.67
N GLY A 360 17.00 3.98 -2.39
CA GLY A 360 17.06 2.77 -1.54
C GLY A 360 15.71 2.08 -1.39
N GLY A 361 14.62 2.83 -1.49
CA GLY A 361 13.26 2.31 -1.46
C GLY A 361 12.88 1.38 -2.61
N ALA A 362 13.62 1.41 -3.71
CA ALA A 362 13.40 0.52 -4.85
C ALA A 362 14.09 -0.86 -4.71
N VAL A 363 14.98 -1.03 -3.74
CA VAL A 363 15.64 -2.32 -3.44
C VAL A 363 14.89 -2.97 -2.28
N ARG A 364 14.19 -4.10 -2.52
CA ARG A 364 13.18 -4.63 -1.60
C ARG A 364 13.52 -5.96 -0.95
N ALA A 365 14.49 -6.70 -1.46
CA ALA A 365 14.85 -8.02 -0.95
C ALA A 365 16.36 -8.27 -1.01
N ASP A 366 16.82 -9.29 -0.30
CA ASP A 366 18.15 -9.84 -0.40
C ASP A 366 18.33 -10.59 -1.71
N LEU A 367 19.57 -10.70 -2.20
CA LEU A 367 19.92 -11.64 -3.26
C LEU A 367 20.36 -12.97 -2.62
N PRO A 368 19.61 -14.07 -2.81
CA PRO A 368 19.88 -15.32 -2.11
C PRO A 368 21.22 -15.96 -2.55
N ALA A 369 21.81 -16.74 -1.64
CA ALA A 369 22.89 -17.66 -2.01
C ALA A 369 22.33 -18.85 -2.81
N GLY A 370 23.12 -19.42 -3.70
CA GLY A 370 22.74 -20.52 -4.56
C GLY A 370 22.15 -20.05 -5.89
N THR A 371 21.12 -20.73 -6.36
CA THR A 371 20.48 -20.41 -7.65
C THR A 371 19.68 -19.11 -7.55
N VAL A 372 20.01 -18.16 -8.43
CA VAL A 372 19.29 -16.89 -8.60
C VAL A 372 18.39 -17.00 -9.83
N THR A 373 17.11 -16.73 -9.65
CA THR A 373 16.09 -16.79 -10.69
C THR A 373 15.60 -15.40 -11.09
N MET A 374 14.81 -15.32 -12.17
CA MET A 374 14.13 -14.09 -12.54
C MET A 374 13.16 -13.62 -11.44
N ARG A 375 12.55 -14.55 -10.70
CA ARG A 375 11.68 -14.26 -9.55
C ARG A 375 12.45 -13.51 -8.46
N ASP A 376 13.66 -13.96 -8.13
CA ASP A 376 14.48 -13.30 -7.11
C ASP A 376 14.86 -11.88 -7.55
N LEU A 377 15.20 -11.71 -8.81
CA LEU A 377 15.50 -10.38 -9.36
C LEU A 377 14.30 -9.42 -9.21
N ILE A 378 13.08 -9.89 -9.51
CA ILE A 378 11.88 -9.05 -9.41
C ILE A 378 11.48 -8.79 -7.95
N LYS A 379 11.75 -9.72 -7.03
CA LYS A 379 11.61 -9.45 -5.58
C LYS A 379 12.53 -8.32 -5.13
N ILE A 380 13.76 -8.26 -5.69
CA ILE A 380 14.70 -7.20 -5.38
C ILE A 380 14.24 -5.87 -6.00
N PHE A 381 13.78 -5.87 -7.26
CA PHE A 381 13.32 -4.71 -8.01
C PHE A 381 11.89 -4.89 -8.52
N PRO A 382 10.86 -4.77 -7.65
CA PRO A 382 9.47 -5.00 -8.06
C PRO A 382 8.90 -3.89 -8.95
N PHE A 383 9.53 -2.72 -8.95
CA PHE A 383 9.15 -1.58 -9.79
C PHE A 383 9.98 -1.62 -11.07
N ASP A 384 9.40 -2.04 -12.21
CA ASP A 384 10.12 -2.17 -13.47
C ASP A 384 10.48 -0.78 -14.09
N SER A 385 11.34 -0.06 -13.35
CA SER A 385 11.79 1.28 -13.68
C SER A 385 12.52 1.34 -15.01
N THR A 386 12.46 2.48 -15.68
CA THR A 386 13.28 2.73 -16.88
C THR A 386 14.63 3.31 -16.46
N ILE A 387 15.71 2.71 -16.93
CA ILE A 387 17.07 3.23 -16.76
C ILE A 387 17.25 4.46 -17.65
N TYR A 388 17.79 5.52 -17.07
CA TYR A 388 18.23 6.71 -17.77
C TYR A 388 19.72 6.95 -17.54
N VAL A 389 20.37 7.52 -18.56
CA VAL A 389 21.72 8.07 -18.47
C VAL A 389 21.63 9.56 -18.78
N GLY A 390 22.27 10.38 -17.98
CA GLY A 390 22.32 11.83 -18.15
C GLY A 390 23.63 12.43 -17.65
N GLU A 391 23.80 13.71 -17.89
CA GLU A 391 24.91 14.52 -17.38
C GLU A 391 24.43 15.34 -16.21
N VAL A 392 25.03 15.14 -15.03
CA VAL A 392 24.67 15.79 -13.76
C VAL A 392 25.85 16.65 -13.32
N GLN A 393 25.59 17.91 -12.96
CA GLN A 393 26.63 18.81 -12.45
C GLN A 393 27.10 18.33 -11.06
N GLY A 394 28.38 18.49 -10.74
CA GLY A 394 28.95 18.02 -9.47
C GLY A 394 28.26 18.62 -8.24
N SER A 395 27.85 19.87 -8.29
CA SER A 395 27.05 20.53 -7.25
C SER A 395 25.69 19.86 -7.03
N ASP A 396 24.99 19.45 -8.11
CA ASP A 396 23.74 18.72 -8.04
C ASP A 396 23.96 17.30 -7.50
N LEU A 397 25.04 16.64 -7.93
CA LEU A 397 25.40 15.32 -7.43
C LEU A 397 25.71 15.33 -5.92
N ARG A 398 26.38 16.38 -5.43
CA ARG A 398 26.59 16.60 -3.99
C ARG A 398 25.26 16.74 -3.24
N GLN A 399 24.32 17.52 -3.77
CA GLN A 399 22.98 17.68 -3.16
C GLN A 399 22.21 16.35 -3.11
N VAL A 400 22.31 15.50 -4.15
CA VAL A 400 21.74 14.16 -4.15
C VAL A 400 22.28 13.30 -3.00
N LEU A 401 23.61 13.35 -2.79
CA LEU A 401 24.25 12.60 -1.70
C LEU A 401 23.84 13.18 -0.32
N GLU A 402 23.83 14.51 -0.17
CA GLU A 402 23.37 15.18 1.05
C GLU A 402 21.94 14.78 1.43
N HIS A 403 21.05 14.76 0.44
CA HIS A 403 19.66 14.36 0.64
C HIS A 403 19.50 12.86 0.90
N GLY A 404 20.25 12.02 0.21
CA GLY A 404 20.10 10.56 0.25
C GLY A 404 20.82 9.85 1.39
N ILE A 405 21.75 10.54 2.08
CA ILE A 405 22.54 9.98 3.18
C ILE A 405 22.15 10.64 4.50
N GLY A 406 21.66 9.85 5.46
CA GLY A 406 21.23 10.34 6.77
C GLY A 406 19.86 11.03 6.81
N ASN A 407 19.07 10.95 5.76
CA ASN A 407 17.69 11.40 5.79
C ASN A 407 16.78 10.32 6.40
N PRO A 408 16.12 10.54 7.54
CA PRO A 408 15.31 9.54 8.21
C PRO A 408 14.00 9.21 7.49
N ASN A 409 13.56 10.06 6.55
CA ASN A 409 12.27 9.96 5.87
C ASN A 409 12.32 9.08 4.61
N ILE A 410 13.52 8.71 4.14
CA ILE A 410 13.71 7.87 2.96
C ILE A 410 14.72 6.75 3.25
N SER A 411 14.63 5.65 2.50
CA SER A 411 15.67 4.62 2.53
C SER A 411 16.97 5.18 1.97
N ARG A 412 18.11 4.79 2.60
CA ARG A 412 19.44 5.27 2.21
C ARG A 412 19.69 5.09 0.72
N LEU A 413 20.17 6.13 0.06
CA LEU A 413 20.59 6.12 -1.34
C LEU A 413 21.61 4.99 -1.62
N ARG A 414 21.43 4.28 -2.74
CA ARG A 414 22.40 3.30 -3.27
C ARG A 414 23.20 3.98 -4.36
N PHE A 415 24.51 3.77 -4.34
CA PHE A 415 25.39 4.39 -5.32
C PHE A 415 26.65 3.57 -5.61
N ALA A 416 27.27 3.82 -6.76
CA ALA A 416 28.56 3.29 -7.15
C ALA A 416 29.37 4.35 -7.88
N GLY A 417 30.71 4.16 -7.92
CA GLY A 417 31.65 5.06 -8.60
C GLY A 417 32.11 6.24 -7.77
N LEU A 418 31.65 6.35 -6.53
CA LEU A 418 32.00 7.41 -5.60
C LEU A 418 32.48 6.81 -4.29
N GLN A 419 33.38 7.53 -3.60
CA GLN A 419 33.70 7.31 -2.18
C GLN A 419 33.27 8.55 -1.41
N VAL A 420 32.38 8.36 -0.42
CA VAL A 420 31.74 9.44 0.30
C VAL A 420 32.08 9.36 1.76
N THR A 421 32.51 10.48 2.36
CA THR A 421 32.67 10.62 3.82
C THR A 421 31.58 11.56 4.31
N ALA A 422 30.74 11.07 5.21
CA ALA A 422 29.59 11.80 5.74
C ALA A 422 29.56 11.81 7.27
N ASP A 423 28.99 12.85 7.85
CA ASP A 423 28.59 12.95 9.24
C ASP A 423 27.05 13.09 9.29
N THR A 424 26.35 12.05 9.71
CA THR A 424 24.88 12.05 9.73
C THR A 424 24.30 12.81 10.92
N GLY A 425 25.12 13.24 11.88
CA GLY A 425 24.73 14.16 12.97
C GLY A 425 24.58 15.60 12.53
N GLU A 426 25.18 15.96 11.37
CA GLU A 426 25.08 17.30 10.83
C GLU A 426 23.77 17.51 10.04
N PRO A 427 23.27 18.75 9.96
CA PRO A 427 22.07 19.07 9.17
C PRO A 427 22.31 18.80 7.67
N GLU A 428 21.21 18.58 6.93
CA GLU A 428 21.26 18.43 5.47
C GLU A 428 21.94 19.65 4.81
N GLY A 429 22.83 19.38 3.85
CA GLY A 429 23.70 20.36 3.21
C GLY A 429 25.06 20.52 3.88
N GLN A 430 25.31 19.89 5.04
CA GLN A 430 26.57 19.91 5.76
C GLN A 430 27.09 18.51 6.14
N ARG A 431 26.38 17.45 5.76
CA ARG A 431 26.70 16.06 6.09
C ARG A 431 27.92 15.54 5.33
N ILE A 432 28.08 15.95 4.08
CA ILE A 432 29.13 15.41 3.19
C ILE A 432 30.40 16.21 3.30
N SER A 433 31.42 15.65 3.93
CA SER A 433 32.73 16.29 4.08
C SER A 433 33.68 16.04 2.87
N ARG A 434 33.50 14.90 2.16
CA ARG A 434 34.37 14.52 1.06
C ARG A 434 33.65 13.61 0.06
N ILE A 435 33.89 13.83 -1.23
CA ILE A 435 33.46 12.96 -2.32
C ILE A 435 34.65 12.75 -3.24
N LEU A 436 35.04 11.48 -3.46
CA LEU A 436 36.05 11.09 -4.42
C LEU A 436 35.42 10.27 -5.55
N LEU A 437 35.91 10.46 -6.74
CA LEU A 437 35.63 9.62 -7.90
C LEU A 437 36.46 8.32 -7.85
N ALA A 438 36.16 7.36 -8.72
CA ALA A 438 36.83 6.07 -8.77
C ALA A 438 38.37 6.17 -9.09
N ASP A 439 38.81 7.27 -9.68
CA ASP A 439 40.25 7.55 -9.95
C ASP A 439 40.92 8.26 -8.77
N GLY A 440 40.24 8.48 -7.67
CA GLY A 440 40.73 9.16 -6.46
C GLY A 440 40.69 10.68 -6.55
N SER A 441 40.27 11.28 -7.67
CA SER A 441 40.10 12.73 -7.79
C SER A 441 38.87 13.21 -6.96
N VAL A 442 38.97 14.47 -6.48
CA VAL A 442 37.84 15.09 -5.76
C VAL A 442 36.77 15.53 -6.74
N LEU A 443 35.50 15.31 -6.37
CA LEU A 443 34.36 15.81 -7.14
C LEU A 443 34.42 17.33 -7.27
N ALA A 444 34.43 17.83 -8.52
CA ALA A 444 34.41 19.26 -8.82
C ALA A 444 32.98 19.72 -9.09
N ASP A 445 32.50 20.72 -8.32
CA ASP A 445 31.12 21.17 -8.36
C ASP A 445 30.68 21.71 -9.73
N GLU A 446 31.60 22.31 -10.48
CA GLU A 446 31.32 22.93 -11.80
C GLU A 446 31.36 21.94 -12.97
N LYS A 447 31.88 20.72 -12.75
CA LYS A 447 32.05 19.73 -13.80
C LYS A 447 30.78 18.88 -13.94
N TYR A 448 30.49 18.46 -15.18
CA TYR A 448 29.43 17.49 -15.45
C TYR A 448 29.97 16.07 -15.43
N TYR A 449 29.19 15.18 -14.84
CA TYR A 449 29.48 13.74 -14.70
C TYR A 449 28.40 12.93 -15.36
N LYS A 450 28.77 11.86 -16.03
CA LYS A 450 27.84 10.89 -16.60
C LYS A 450 27.26 10.04 -15.49
N VAL A 451 25.98 10.19 -15.23
CA VAL A 451 25.24 9.48 -14.17
C VAL A 451 24.21 8.54 -14.79
N VAL A 452 24.13 7.32 -14.27
CA VAL A 452 23.05 6.36 -14.57
C VAL A 452 22.14 6.21 -13.36
N SER A 453 20.83 6.26 -13.59
CA SER A 453 19.82 6.08 -12.54
C SER A 453 18.48 5.65 -13.17
N ASN A 454 17.43 5.57 -12.35
CA ASN A 454 16.08 5.28 -12.83
C ASN A 454 15.27 6.56 -13.13
N ASP A 455 14.17 6.38 -13.85
CA ASP A 455 13.20 7.44 -14.20
C ASP A 455 12.63 8.15 -12.97
N PHE A 456 12.36 7.41 -11.89
CA PHE A 456 11.83 7.95 -10.64
C PHE A 456 12.77 9.00 -10.04
N MET A 457 14.07 8.71 -9.94
CA MET A 457 15.04 9.66 -9.38
C MET A 457 15.23 10.89 -10.27
N PHE A 458 15.35 10.70 -11.60
CA PHE A 458 15.50 11.84 -12.53
C PHE A 458 14.25 12.71 -12.61
N SER A 459 13.07 12.16 -12.25
CA SER A 459 11.85 12.97 -12.11
C SER A 459 11.73 13.68 -10.74
N GLY A 460 12.71 13.48 -9.84
CA GLY A 460 12.75 14.10 -8.50
C GLY A 460 11.97 13.35 -7.45
N GLY A 461 11.67 12.06 -7.68
CA GLY A 461 11.03 11.19 -6.70
C GLY A 461 11.83 11.09 -5.39
N ASP A 462 11.18 10.80 -4.28
CA ASP A 462 11.76 10.80 -2.92
C ASP A 462 12.46 12.12 -2.53
N GLY A 463 12.15 13.25 -3.21
CA GLY A 463 12.76 14.55 -2.95
C GLY A 463 14.11 14.80 -3.63
N PHE A 464 14.58 13.94 -4.52
CA PHE A 464 15.85 14.13 -5.27
C PHE A 464 15.74 15.23 -6.34
N ALA A 465 15.32 16.43 -5.93
CA ALA A 465 14.95 17.53 -6.83
C ALA A 465 16.09 17.99 -7.76
N SER A 466 17.35 17.96 -7.29
CA SER A 466 18.52 18.39 -8.05
C SER A 466 18.79 17.53 -9.30
N LEU A 467 18.33 16.25 -9.32
CA LEU A 467 18.44 15.42 -10.52
C LEU A 467 17.56 15.89 -11.69
N LYS A 468 16.55 16.74 -11.45
CA LYS A 468 15.78 17.36 -12.53
C LYS A 468 16.61 18.31 -13.42
N ASN A 469 17.74 18.78 -12.91
CA ASN A 469 18.66 19.65 -13.63
C ASN A 469 19.56 18.88 -14.62
N ALA A 470 19.49 17.53 -14.63
CA ALA A 470 20.30 16.70 -15.49
C ALA A 470 20.09 17.02 -16.97
N GLN A 471 21.19 17.06 -17.72
CA GLN A 471 21.20 17.34 -19.16
C GLN A 471 21.38 16.07 -19.97
N ASN A 472 21.05 16.12 -21.24
CA ASN A 472 21.27 15.02 -22.21
C ASN A 472 20.67 13.67 -21.75
N LEU A 473 19.51 13.71 -21.08
CA LEU A 473 18.83 12.51 -20.56
C LEU A 473 18.42 11.58 -21.70
N ARG A 474 18.81 10.31 -21.57
CA ARG A 474 18.52 9.27 -22.55
C ARG A 474 17.98 8.02 -21.84
N ALA A 475 16.78 7.58 -22.23
CA ALA A 475 16.22 6.29 -21.80
C ALA A 475 17.02 5.13 -22.41
N CYS A 476 17.31 4.12 -21.58
CA CYS A 476 18.18 3.00 -21.92
C CYS A 476 17.50 1.62 -21.78
N GLY A 477 16.20 1.58 -21.55
CA GLY A 477 15.42 0.34 -21.39
C GLY A 477 15.07 0.05 -19.93
N LYS A 478 14.45 -1.10 -19.71
CA LYS A 478 13.94 -1.53 -18.40
C LYS A 478 15.06 -2.08 -17.51
N ALA A 479 15.02 -1.73 -16.24
CA ALA A 479 16.04 -2.12 -15.25
C ALA A 479 16.11 -3.65 -15.09
N ASN A 480 14.97 -4.33 -14.95
CA ASN A 480 14.94 -5.79 -14.80
C ASN A 480 15.46 -6.52 -16.03
N THR A 481 15.24 -5.98 -17.22
CA THR A 481 15.81 -6.54 -18.48
C THR A 481 17.33 -6.42 -18.48
N PHE A 482 17.86 -5.26 -18.11
CA PHE A 482 19.30 -5.04 -18.01
C PHE A 482 19.95 -5.95 -16.96
N PHE A 483 19.39 -5.99 -15.75
CA PHE A 483 19.94 -6.81 -14.68
C PHE A 483 19.89 -8.31 -15.00
N ALA A 484 18.78 -8.81 -15.56
CA ALA A 484 18.68 -10.19 -15.99
C ALA A 484 19.73 -10.55 -17.08
N PHE A 485 19.95 -9.64 -18.02
CA PHE A 485 21.01 -9.81 -19.04
C PHE A 485 22.42 -9.86 -18.40
N ALA A 486 22.70 -8.94 -17.46
CA ALA A 486 23.97 -8.89 -16.77
C ALA A 486 24.22 -10.16 -15.95
N LEU A 487 23.24 -10.60 -15.15
CA LEU A 487 23.35 -11.83 -14.36
C LEU A 487 23.61 -13.07 -15.23
N ARG A 488 22.88 -13.24 -16.34
CA ARG A 488 23.09 -14.35 -17.29
C ARG A 488 24.49 -14.30 -17.93
N SER A 489 25.01 -13.10 -18.16
CA SER A 489 26.34 -12.92 -18.78
C SER A 489 27.46 -13.33 -17.85
N PHE A 490 27.35 -13.06 -16.57
CA PHE A 490 28.36 -13.41 -15.55
C PHE A 490 28.27 -14.87 -15.09
N LYS A 491 27.09 -15.48 -15.13
CA LYS A 491 26.78 -16.86 -14.71
C LYS A 491 27.01 -17.16 -13.22
N THR A 492 28.08 -16.63 -12.63
CA THR A 492 28.41 -16.78 -11.21
C THR A 492 28.65 -15.40 -10.61
N ILE A 493 28.06 -15.17 -9.45
CA ILE A 493 28.21 -13.96 -8.65
C ILE A 493 29.14 -14.30 -7.49
N ASN A 494 30.32 -13.65 -7.51
CA ASN A 494 31.28 -13.66 -6.40
C ASN A 494 31.55 -12.19 -6.06
N TYR A 495 30.72 -11.63 -5.19
CA TYR A 495 30.80 -10.21 -4.84
C TYR A 495 31.60 -10.07 -3.54
N PRO A 496 32.67 -9.24 -3.51
CA PRO A 496 33.54 -9.13 -2.35
C PRO A 496 32.78 -8.67 -1.11
N ALA A 497 33.43 -8.79 0.06
CA ALA A 497 32.95 -8.19 1.29
C ALA A 497 32.75 -6.68 1.09
N ALA A 498 31.98 -6.05 2.00
CA ALA A 498 31.67 -4.62 1.98
C ALA A 498 32.88 -3.77 1.56
N ASP A 499 32.66 -2.78 0.74
CA ASP A 499 33.66 -1.80 0.36
C ASP A 499 33.47 -0.50 1.15
N ASP A 500 34.54 0.34 1.17
CA ASP A 500 34.56 1.62 1.90
C ASP A 500 33.94 2.77 1.10
N ARG A 501 32.91 2.49 0.24
CA ARG A 501 32.29 3.55 -0.57
C ARG A 501 31.58 4.62 0.25
N LEU A 502 31.08 4.27 1.43
CA LEU A 502 30.47 5.20 2.39
C LEU A 502 31.11 5.06 3.76
N GLN A 503 31.76 6.12 4.20
CA GLN A 503 32.33 6.25 5.55
C GLN A 503 31.47 7.23 6.36
N ILE A 504 30.78 6.73 7.38
CA ILE A 504 29.98 7.56 8.27
C ILE A 504 30.81 7.83 9.52
N LYS A 505 30.99 9.11 9.85
CA LYS A 505 31.51 9.56 11.15
C LYS A 505 30.32 9.63 12.10
N ASN A 506 30.45 8.95 13.22
CA ASN A 506 29.47 9.00 14.33
C ASN A 506 29.83 10.13 15.28
#